data_0df3bc695f720749e1dfb17cdd485505
#
_entry.id   0df3bc695f720749e1dfb17cdd485505
#
_cell.length_a   1.000
_cell.length_b   1.000
_cell.length_c   1.000
_cell.angle_alpha   90.00
_cell.angle_beta   90.00
_cell.angle_gamma   90.00
#
_symmetry.space_group_name_H-M   'P 1'
#
loop_
_entity.id
_entity.type
_entity.pdbx_description
1 polymer ?
#
loop_
_entity_poly.entity_id
_entity_poly.type
_entity_poly.pdbx_seq_one_letter_code
_entity_poly.pdbx_strand_id
1 'polypeptide(L)'
;EVVPDIGEINYASEHLSIEIESFADDYFELEGERIEIIPRLMGDYKYNTAVWIPSIKTLCCSDIVFNEAHPFTCEVNEEERQEWIEVLEKLRAYNADVIIPGHARFGMPFDESGLDWTRDYLLATEIELKKAKTKGDFFYAMDRLFPNAILKKSNEMNCEVFFGGKVWDWREEEIWDKGK
;
A
#
# COMPACT_ATOMS: atom_id res chain seq x y z
N GLU A 1 -33.28 3.19 -2.33
CA GLU A 1 -32.86 2.89 -0.94
C GLU A 1 -32.19 4.13 -0.39
N VAL A 2 -32.81 4.70 0.66
CA VAL A 2 -32.27 5.88 1.34
C VAL A 2 -31.13 5.37 2.21
N VAL A 3 -29.90 5.80 1.89
CA VAL A 3 -28.77 5.63 2.79
C VAL A 3 -29.16 6.31 4.10
N PRO A 4 -29.19 5.62 5.25
CA PRO A 4 -29.46 6.27 6.52
C PRO A 4 -28.42 7.37 6.72
N ASP A 5 -28.90 8.57 7.03
CA ASP A 5 -28.09 9.65 7.56
C ASP A 5 -27.43 9.13 8.83
N ILE A 6 -26.18 8.68 8.73
CA ILE A 6 -25.33 8.44 9.89
C ILE A 6 -25.00 9.84 10.39
N GLY A 7 -25.95 10.39 11.19
CA GLY A 7 -25.82 11.67 11.85
C GLY A 7 -24.42 11.84 12.42
N GLU A 8 -23.94 13.06 12.51
CA GLU A 8 -22.62 13.43 12.99
C GLU A 8 -22.16 12.46 14.10
N ILE A 9 -21.26 11.54 13.72
CA ILE A 9 -20.59 10.70 14.73
C ILE A 9 -19.74 11.70 15.51
N ASN A 10 -20.25 12.10 16.66
CA ASN A 10 -19.54 12.98 17.57
C ASN A 10 -18.37 12.20 18.17
N TYR A 11 -17.23 12.22 17.50
CA TYR A 11 -15.98 11.60 17.95
C TYR A 11 -15.40 12.24 19.22
N ALA A 12 -16.04 13.30 19.72
CA ALA A 12 -15.64 14.02 20.92
C ALA A 12 -16.40 13.53 22.19
N SER A 13 -16.60 12.23 22.36
CA SER A 13 -16.92 11.78 23.70
C SER A 13 -15.61 11.69 24.48
N GLU A 14 -15.48 12.50 25.53
CA GLU A 14 -14.34 12.57 26.45
C GLU A 14 -13.97 11.21 27.11
N HIS A 15 -14.64 10.13 26.72
CA HIS A 15 -14.52 8.80 27.30
C HIS A 15 -13.92 7.74 26.36
N LEU A 16 -13.49 8.12 25.15
CA LEU A 16 -12.88 7.21 24.18
C LEU A 16 -11.47 7.70 23.76
N SER A 17 -10.66 8.14 24.73
CA SER A 17 -9.24 8.28 24.49
C SER A 17 -8.62 6.88 24.42
N ILE A 18 -8.27 6.42 23.22
CA ILE A 18 -7.40 5.26 23.06
C ILE A 18 -5.99 5.76 23.32
N GLU A 19 -5.36 5.28 24.39
CA GLU A 19 -3.95 5.53 24.62
C GLU A 19 -3.16 4.66 23.64
N ILE A 20 -2.38 5.31 22.76
CA ILE A 20 -1.56 4.62 21.77
C ILE A 20 -0.20 4.37 22.43
N GLU A 21 0.12 3.11 22.63
CA GLU A 21 1.43 2.69 23.10
C GLU A 21 2.30 2.26 21.91
N SER A 22 3.60 2.57 21.98
CA SER A 22 4.55 2.05 21.00
C SER A 22 4.79 0.57 21.26
N PHE A 23 4.71 -0.22 20.19
CA PHE A 23 5.01 -1.64 20.23
C PHE A 23 6.41 -1.88 19.67
N ALA A 24 7.31 -2.45 20.49
CA ALA A 24 8.71 -2.62 20.14
C ALA A 24 9.10 -4.09 19.84
N ASP A 25 8.22 -5.02 20.13
CA ASP A 25 8.49 -6.44 19.90
C ASP A 25 8.13 -6.87 18.47
N ASP A 26 8.78 -7.94 17.99
CA ASP A 26 8.53 -8.49 16.66
C ASP A 26 7.28 -9.38 16.60
N TYR A 27 6.63 -9.62 17.73
CA TYR A 27 5.40 -10.42 17.80
C TYR A 27 4.61 -10.12 19.06
N PHE A 28 3.34 -10.48 19.02
CA PHE A 28 2.49 -10.58 20.20
C PHE A 28 1.66 -11.87 20.15
N GLU A 29 1.06 -12.23 21.27
CA GLU A 29 0.14 -13.38 21.35
C GLU A 29 -1.29 -12.87 21.52
N LEU A 30 -2.20 -13.43 20.73
CA LEU A 30 -3.64 -13.22 20.85
C LEU A 30 -4.31 -14.57 21.04
N GLU A 31 -4.94 -14.78 22.21
CA GLU A 31 -5.61 -16.04 22.56
C GLU A 31 -4.70 -17.29 22.45
N GLY A 32 -3.40 -17.11 22.67
CA GLY A 32 -2.40 -18.17 22.57
C GLY A 32 -1.82 -18.38 21.16
N GLU A 33 -2.29 -17.61 20.16
CA GLU A 33 -1.76 -17.63 18.81
C GLU A 33 -0.72 -16.52 18.61
N ARG A 34 0.43 -16.91 18.03
CA ARG A 34 1.49 -15.98 17.72
C ARG A 34 1.16 -15.15 16.48
N ILE A 35 1.31 -13.83 16.58
CA ILE A 35 1.16 -12.88 15.50
C ILE A 35 2.48 -12.13 15.35
N GLU A 36 3.14 -12.28 14.21
CA GLU A 36 4.44 -11.70 13.92
C GLU A 36 4.29 -10.37 13.18
N ILE A 37 5.05 -9.37 13.62
CA ILE A 37 5.11 -8.04 13.02
C ILE A 37 6.35 -7.98 12.13
N ILE A 38 6.18 -7.59 10.87
CA ILE A 38 7.26 -7.42 9.91
C ILE A 38 7.34 -5.92 9.57
N PRO A 39 8.10 -5.14 10.35
CA PRO A 39 8.11 -3.69 10.23
C PRO A 39 9.07 -3.19 9.15
N ARG A 40 8.96 -1.92 8.80
CA ARG A 40 9.91 -1.16 7.96
C ARG A 40 10.08 -1.75 6.57
N LEU A 41 9.01 -2.20 5.98
CA LEU A 41 8.99 -2.68 4.61
C LEU A 41 8.73 -1.50 3.65
N MET A 42 9.33 -1.57 2.47
CA MET A 42 8.99 -0.68 1.38
C MET A 42 7.63 -1.10 0.78
N GLY A 43 6.79 -0.13 0.52
CA GLY A 43 5.50 -0.24 -0.14
C GLY A 43 5.22 1.04 -0.91
N ASP A 44 3.99 1.50 -0.95
CA ASP A 44 3.62 2.80 -1.52
C ASP A 44 4.32 3.97 -0.81
N TYR A 45 4.78 3.72 0.41
CA TYR A 45 5.66 4.57 1.21
C TYR A 45 6.67 3.71 1.98
N LYS A 46 7.74 4.32 2.48
CA LYS A 46 8.70 3.67 3.39
C LYS A 46 8.04 3.42 4.76
N TYR A 47 8.50 2.39 5.48
CA TYR A 47 8.01 2.03 6.82
C TYR A 47 6.62 1.41 6.89
N ASN A 48 6.18 0.78 5.82
CA ASN A 48 5.02 -0.10 5.88
C ASN A 48 5.28 -1.29 6.82
N THR A 49 4.22 -1.90 7.28
CA THR A 49 4.27 -3.08 8.15
C THR A 49 3.38 -4.16 7.56
N ALA A 50 3.91 -5.38 7.48
CA ALA A 50 3.11 -6.56 7.25
C ALA A 50 2.94 -7.35 8.54
N VAL A 51 1.91 -8.18 8.60
CA VAL A 51 1.62 -9.06 9.73
C VAL A 51 1.55 -10.50 9.24
N TRP A 52 2.33 -11.38 9.85
CA TRP A 52 2.30 -12.80 9.58
C TRP A 52 1.63 -13.57 10.70
N ILE A 53 0.67 -14.44 10.37
CA ILE A 53 -0.07 -15.29 11.31
C ILE A 53 0.23 -16.75 10.96
N PRO A 54 1.25 -17.37 11.58
CA PRO A 54 1.74 -18.68 11.21
C PRO A 54 0.69 -19.79 11.30
N SER A 55 -0.16 -19.76 12.33
CA SER A 55 -1.14 -20.82 12.61
C SER A 55 -2.17 -21.00 11.51
N ILE A 56 -2.47 -19.93 10.77
CA ILE A 56 -3.41 -19.93 9.65
C ILE A 56 -2.74 -19.57 8.32
N LYS A 57 -1.39 -19.52 8.29
CA LYS A 57 -0.59 -19.14 7.13
C LYS A 57 -1.14 -17.93 6.37
N THR A 58 -1.48 -16.89 7.10
CA THR A 58 -2.04 -15.66 6.55
C THR A 58 -1.06 -14.51 6.68
N LEU A 59 -0.86 -13.79 5.58
CA LEU A 59 -0.03 -12.60 5.51
C LEU A 59 -0.92 -11.39 5.21
N CYS A 60 -0.94 -10.43 6.13
CA CYS A 60 -1.63 -9.13 5.93
C CYS A 60 -0.59 -8.10 5.50
N CYS A 61 -0.72 -7.58 4.29
CA CYS A 61 0.36 -6.86 3.62
C CYS A 61 0.23 -5.34 3.62
N SER A 62 -0.90 -4.77 4.11
CA SER A 62 -1.11 -3.32 4.03
C SER A 62 -0.84 -2.78 2.60
N ASP A 63 -0.46 -1.53 2.45
CA ASP A 63 -0.18 -0.87 1.17
C ASP A 63 1.18 -1.26 0.54
N ILE A 64 1.62 -2.48 0.85
CA ILE A 64 2.72 -3.16 0.15
C ILE A 64 2.17 -3.97 -1.03
N VAL A 65 0.95 -4.52 -0.89
CA VAL A 65 0.33 -5.39 -1.89
C VAL A 65 -1.00 -4.82 -2.34
N PHE A 66 -1.15 -4.72 -3.65
CA PHE A 66 -2.36 -4.31 -4.35
C PHE A 66 -2.82 -5.44 -5.27
N ASN A 67 -4.12 -5.57 -5.51
CA ASN A 67 -4.64 -6.53 -6.48
C ASN A 67 -5.75 -5.90 -7.32
N GLU A 68 -5.47 -5.62 -8.59
CA GLU A 68 -6.32 -4.84 -9.50
C GLU A 68 -6.75 -3.48 -8.92
N ALA A 69 -5.80 -2.78 -8.28
CA ALA A 69 -5.95 -1.43 -7.76
C ALA A 69 -4.69 -0.61 -8.04
N HIS A 70 -4.81 0.60 -8.56
CA HIS A 70 -3.66 1.46 -8.83
C HIS A 70 -2.98 1.88 -7.52
N PRO A 71 -1.73 1.47 -7.24
CA PRO A 71 -0.99 1.92 -6.08
C PRO A 71 -0.48 3.36 -6.25
N PHE A 72 -0.13 3.99 -5.14
CA PHE A 72 0.64 5.22 -5.15
C PHE A 72 2.11 4.93 -5.42
N THR A 73 2.56 5.15 -6.64
CA THR A 73 3.96 4.90 -7.02
C THR A 73 4.80 6.18 -7.06
N CYS A 74 4.17 7.33 -6.90
CA CYS A 74 4.81 8.63 -6.99
C CYS A 74 5.48 9.11 -5.69
N GLU A 75 5.22 8.44 -4.58
CA GLU A 75 5.79 8.79 -3.29
C GLU A 75 7.15 8.16 -3.04
N VAL A 76 7.50 7.20 -3.86
CA VAL A 76 8.75 6.48 -3.84
C VAL A 76 9.50 6.73 -5.14
N ASN A 77 10.83 6.89 -5.06
CA ASN A 77 11.70 7.06 -6.21
C ASN A 77 11.98 5.72 -6.94
N GLU A 78 12.81 5.73 -8.02
CA GLU A 78 13.10 4.53 -8.81
C GLU A 78 13.79 3.43 -7.97
N GLU A 79 14.75 3.80 -7.11
CA GLU A 79 15.46 2.85 -6.26
C GLU A 79 14.52 2.26 -5.19
N GLU A 80 13.65 3.08 -4.60
CA GLU A 80 12.66 2.65 -3.61
C GLU A 80 11.58 1.75 -4.24
N ARG A 81 11.16 1.98 -5.50
CA ARG A 81 10.27 1.05 -6.21
C ARG A 81 10.94 -0.27 -6.52
N GLN A 82 12.24 -0.27 -6.78
CA GLN A 82 13.01 -1.51 -6.93
C GLN A 82 13.10 -2.26 -5.59
N GLU A 83 13.36 -1.56 -4.48
CA GLU A 83 13.31 -2.15 -3.14
C GLU A 83 11.92 -2.72 -2.82
N TRP A 84 10.85 -2.04 -3.25
CA TRP A 84 9.48 -2.55 -3.10
C TRP A 84 9.30 -3.90 -3.82
N ILE A 85 9.81 -4.05 -5.03
CA ILE A 85 9.79 -5.34 -5.74
C ILE A 85 10.55 -6.43 -4.95
N GLU A 86 11.69 -6.10 -4.35
CA GLU A 86 12.43 -7.04 -3.50
C GLU A 86 11.65 -7.44 -2.24
N VAL A 87 10.89 -6.50 -1.67
CA VAL A 87 10.00 -6.77 -0.54
C VAL A 87 8.89 -7.76 -0.94
N LEU A 88 8.29 -7.61 -2.11
CA LEU A 88 7.27 -8.56 -2.60
C LEU A 88 7.84 -9.98 -2.69
N GLU A 89 9.08 -10.15 -3.16
CA GLU A 89 9.74 -11.47 -3.21
C GLU A 89 10.07 -12.01 -1.80
N LYS A 90 10.43 -11.16 -0.86
CA LYS A 90 10.61 -11.55 0.56
C LYS A 90 9.28 -12.02 1.17
N LEU A 91 8.17 -11.33 0.87
CA LEU A 91 6.85 -11.74 1.35
C LEU A 91 6.39 -13.06 0.72
N ARG A 92 6.70 -13.29 -0.56
CA ARG A 92 6.44 -14.58 -1.23
C ARG A 92 7.11 -15.76 -0.53
N ALA A 93 8.30 -15.57 0.04
CA ALA A 93 9.04 -16.63 0.73
C ALA A 93 8.37 -17.16 2.02
N TYR A 94 7.35 -16.47 2.55
CA TYR A 94 6.53 -16.97 3.65
C TYR A 94 5.65 -18.17 3.24
N ASN A 95 5.43 -18.39 1.93
CA ASN A 95 4.53 -19.44 1.42
C ASN A 95 3.17 -19.41 2.11
N ALA A 96 2.58 -18.23 2.20
CA ALA A 96 1.29 -18.00 2.81
C ALA A 96 0.17 -18.63 1.95
N ASP A 97 -0.82 -19.25 2.62
CA ASP A 97 -2.00 -19.77 1.95
C ASP A 97 -3.01 -18.63 1.64
N VAL A 98 -2.94 -17.55 2.42
CA VAL A 98 -3.75 -16.33 2.24
C VAL A 98 -2.86 -15.11 2.30
N ILE A 99 -2.98 -14.23 1.30
CA ILE A 99 -2.27 -12.95 1.23
C ILE A 99 -3.31 -11.84 1.10
N ILE A 100 -3.45 -11.05 2.16
CA ILE A 100 -4.42 -9.95 2.24
C ILE A 100 -3.74 -8.66 1.80
N PRO A 101 -4.09 -8.10 0.64
CA PRO A 101 -3.56 -6.82 0.18
C PRO A 101 -4.18 -5.65 0.96
N GLY A 102 -3.52 -4.48 0.95
CA GLY A 102 -4.11 -3.24 1.43
C GLY A 102 -5.32 -2.81 0.58
N HIS A 103 -5.20 -2.99 -0.73
CA HIS A 103 -6.26 -2.67 -1.69
C HIS A 103 -6.46 -3.77 -2.72
N ALA A 104 -7.70 -4.17 -2.93
CA ALA A 104 -8.07 -5.11 -3.99
C ALA A 104 -9.40 -4.74 -4.62
N ARG A 105 -9.54 -5.00 -5.93
CA ARG A 105 -10.85 -4.95 -6.56
C ARG A 105 -11.75 -6.06 -5.99
N PHE A 106 -13.01 -5.74 -5.78
CA PHE A 106 -13.98 -6.73 -5.25
C PHE A 106 -13.98 -8.02 -6.09
N GLY A 107 -13.90 -9.16 -5.40
CA GLY A 107 -13.90 -10.48 -6.00
C GLY A 107 -12.51 -11.01 -6.41
N MET A 108 -11.44 -10.25 -6.19
CA MET A 108 -10.08 -10.75 -6.40
C MET A 108 -9.71 -11.76 -5.31
N PRO A 109 -8.95 -12.82 -5.64
CA PRO A 109 -8.48 -13.76 -4.63
C PRO A 109 -7.43 -13.13 -3.71
N PHE A 110 -7.34 -13.64 -2.50
CA PHE A 110 -6.31 -13.28 -1.52
C PHE A 110 -5.18 -14.31 -1.54
N ASP A 111 -4.43 -14.31 -2.64
CA ASP A 111 -3.33 -15.24 -2.89
C ASP A 111 -2.12 -14.49 -3.52
N GLU A 112 -1.16 -15.23 -4.04
CA GLU A 112 0.04 -14.68 -4.66
C GLU A 112 -0.23 -13.77 -5.88
N SER A 113 -1.43 -13.81 -6.47
CA SER A 113 -1.77 -12.95 -7.61
C SER A 113 -1.66 -11.46 -7.29
N GLY A 114 -1.88 -11.07 -6.02
CA GLY A 114 -1.65 -9.70 -5.57
C GLY A 114 -0.17 -9.29 -5.61
N LEU A 115 0.74 -10.19 -5.21
CA LEU A 115 2.18 -9.95 -5.31
C LEU A 115 2.62 -9.78 -6.77
N ASP A 116 2.16 -10.68 -7.65
CA ASP A 116 2.48 -10.62 -9.07
C ASP A 116 1.92 -9.35 -9.71
N TRP A 117 0.67 -9.01 -9.41
CA TRP A 117 0.03 -7.81 -9.93
C TRP A 117 0.78 -6.54 -9.52
N THR A 118 1.15 -6.43 -8.24
CA THR A 118 1.89 -5.26 -7.73
C THR A 118 3.26 -5.15 -8.37
N ARG A 119 4.00 -6.26 -8.45
CA ARG A 119 5.31 -6.31 -9.15
C ARG A 119 5.19 -5.86 -10.60
N ASP A 120 4.24 -6.41 -11.34
CA ASP A 120 4.07 -6.11 -12.76
C ASP A 120 3.65 -4.65 -12.97
N TYR A 121 2.87 -4.08 -12.04
CA TYR A 121 2.52 -2.66 -12.05
C TYR A 121 3.75 -1.77 -11.84
N LEU A 122 4.61 -2.10 -10.87
CA LEU A 122 5.84 -1.35 -10.61
C LEU A 122 6.80 -1.40 -11.81
N LEU A 123 6.99 -2.56 -12.40
CA LEU A 123 7.80 -2.72 -13.62
C LEU A 123 7.22 -1.92 -14.79
N ALA A 124 5.92 -1.96 -15.00
CA ALA A 124 5.25 -1.16 -16.02
C ALA A 124 5.40 0.35 -15.76
N THR A 125 5.32 0.79 -14.49
CA THR A 125 5.54 2.18 -14.11
C THR A 125 6.91 2.66 -14.60
N GLU A 126 7.99 1.92 -14.34
CA GLU A 126 9.34 2.28 -14.80
C GLU A 126 9.46 2.35 -16.32
N ILE A 127 8.84 1.40 -17.01
CA ILE A 127 8.86 1.34 -18.48
C ILE A 127 8.10 2.53 -19.07
N GLU A 128 6.93 2.83 -18.56
CA GLU A 128 6.08 3.87 -19.12
C GLU A 128 6.55 5.28 -18.70
N LEU A 129 7.17 5.45 -17.54
CA LEU A 129 7.82 6.72 -17.17
C LEU A 129 8.94 7.11 -18.16
N LYS A 130 9.72 6.13 -18.65
CA LYS A 130 10.80 6.37 -19.62
C LYS A 130 10.28 6.71 -21.03
N LYS A 131 9.04 6.31 -21.37
CA LYS A 131 8.41 6.54 -22.68
C LYS A 131 7.55 7.79 -22.72
N ALA A 132 6.81 8.05 -21.64
CA ALA A 132 5.84 9.14 -21.59
C ALA A 132 6.51 10.51 -21.63
N LYS A 133 5.94 11.40 -22.45
CA LYS A 133 6.39 12.80 -22.55
C LYS A 133 5.47 13.75 -21.79
N THR A 134 4.26 13.30 -21.50
CA THR A 134 3.24 14.06 -20.79
C THR A 134 2.54 13.16 -19.76
N LYS A 135 1.89 13.80 -18.79
CA LYS A 135 1.04 13.09 -17.82
C LYS A 135 -0.06 12.28 -18.49
N GLY A 136 -0.60 12.75 -19.60
CA GLY A 136 -1.62 12.03 -20.38
C GLY A 136 -1.07 10.76 -21.01
N ASP A 137 0.15 10.80 -21.55
CA ASP A 137 0.79 9.62 -22.13
C ASP A 137 0.93 8.51 -21.09
N PHE A 138 1.41 8.86 -19.89
CA PHE A 138 1.58 7.92 -18.79
C PHE A 138 0.23 7.40 -18.28
N PHE A 139 -0.73 8.31 -18.01
CA PHE A 139 -2.06 7.94 -17.53
C PHE A 139 -2.73 6.90 -18.41
N TYR A 140 -2.83 7.19 -19.72
CA TYR A 140 -3.48 6.29 -20.67
C TYR A 140 -2.69 5.00 -20.91
N ALA A 141 -1.37 5.02 -20.79
CA ALA A 141 -0.55 3.80 -20.87
C ALA A 141 -0.88 2.86 -19.70
N MET A 142 -0.86 3.36 -18.48
CA MET A 142 -1.17 2.57 -17.29
C MET A 142 -2.63 2.11 -17.27
N ASP A 143 -3.57 2.96 -17.68
CA ASP A 143 -4.99 2.58 -17.77
C ASP A 143 -5.23 1.47 -18.82
N ARG A 144 -4.50 1.49 -19.92
CA ARG A 144 -4.57 0.44 -20.96
C ARG A 144 -3.90 -0.86 -20.53
N LEU A 145 -2.80 -0.81 -19.79
CA LEU A 145 -2.10 -1.99 -19.27
C LEU A 145 -2.88 -2.65 -18.13
N PHE A 146 -3.57 -1.85 -17.33
CA PHE A 146 -4.32 -2.29 -16.16
C PHE A 146 -5.79 -1.82 -16.22
N PRO A 147 -6.57 -2.27 -17.23
CA PRO A 147 -7.88 -1.71 -17.53
C PRO A 147 -8.93 -1.94 -16.43
N ASN A 148 -8.76 -3.01 -15.66
CA ASN A 148 -9.68 -3.38 -14.58
C ASN A 148 -9.31 -2.77 -13.22
N ALA A 149 -8.16 -2.10 -13.13
CA ALA A 149 -7.70 -1.54 -11.86
C ALA A 149 -8.66 -0.49 -11.34
N ILE A 150 -9.04 -0.63 -10.07
CA ILE A 150 -9.75 0.40 -9.30
C ILE A 150 -8.76 1.48 -8.83
N LEU A 151 -9.21 2.45 -8.05
CA LEU A 151 -8.40 3.57 -7.56
C LEU A 151 -7.78 4.40 -8.70
N LYS A 152 -8.56 4.68 -9.76
CA LYS A 152 -8.12 5.55 -10.87
C LYS A 152 -7.55 6.89 -10.39
N LYS A 153 -8.04 7.39 -9.25
CA LYS A 153 -7.55 8.61 -8.63
C LYS A 153 -6.08 8.52 -8.25
N SER A 154 -5.61 7.35 -7.77
CA SER A 154 -4.18 7.13 -7.47
C SER A 154 -3.33 7.27 -8.74
N ASN A 155 -3.79 6.72 -9.88
CA ASN A 155 -3.09 6.91 -11.15
C ASN A 155 -3.06 8.38 -11.60
N GLU A 156 -4.15 9.14 -11.42
CA GLU A 156 -4.16 10.60 -11.68
C GLU A 156 -3.12 11.32 -10.80
N MET A 157 -3.07 10.97 -9.51
CA MET A 157 -2.14 11.58 -8.55
C MET A 157 -0.69 11.24 -8.88
N ASN A 158 -0.39 10.00 -9.26
CA ASN A 158 0.92 9.61 -9.79
C ASN A 158 1.33 10.51 -10.95
N CYS A 159 0.43 10.76 -11.90
CA CYS A 159 0.69 11.62 -13.06
C CYS A 159 0.98 13.08 -12.65
N GLU A 160 0.25 13.61 -11.67
CA GLU A 160 0.47 15.00 -11.19
C GLU A 160 1.84 15.15 -10.51
N VAL A 161 2.33 14.14 -9.83
CA VAL A 161 3.66 14.17 -9.22
C VAL A 161 4.75 13.96 -10.27
N PHE A 162 4.66 12.93 -11.09
CA PHE A 162 5.69 12.59 -12.07
C PHE A 162 5.89 13.66 -13.15
N PHE A 163 4.82 14.32 -13.58
CA PHE A 163 4.85 15.28 -14.70
C PHE A 163 4.39 16.69 -14.33
N GLY A 164 3.75 16.88 -13.20
CA GLY A 164 3.20 18.16 -12.76
C GLY A 164 4.05 18.90 -11.74
N GLY A 165 5.10 18.28 -11.22
CA GLY A 165 5.96 18.86 -10.17
C GLY A 165 5.24 19.07 -8.83
N LYS A 166 4.07 18.45 -8.63
CA LYS A 166 3.44 18.44 -7.32
C LYS A 166 4.27 17.60 -6.37
N VAL A 167 4.56 18.16 -5.23
CA VAL A 167 5.07 17.46 -4.06
C VAL A 167 3.92 17.39 -3.08
N TRP A 168 3.69 16.25 -2.47
CA TRP A 168 2.74 16.15 -1.37
C TRP A 168 3.30 16.87 -0.16
N ASP A 169 2.50 17.74 0.47
CA ASP A 169 2.93 18.58 1.60
C ASP A 169 3.53 17.77 2.76
N TRP A 170 3.14 16.54 2.91
CA TRP A 170 3.66 15.63 3.93
C TRP A 170 5.05 15.02 3.60
N ARG A 171 5.55 15.14 2.35
CA ARG A 171 6.96 14.88 2.01
C ARG A 171 7.90 16.00 2.47
N GLU A 172 7.39 17.20 2.64
CA GLU A 172 8.22 18.34 3.07
C GLU A 172 8.70 18.19 4.50
N GLU A 173 8.19 17.21 5.21
CA GLU A 173 8.51 17.11 6.60
C GLU A 173 8.90 15.68 6.92
N GLU A 174 10.08 15.55 7.02
CA GLU A 174 10.85 15.07 8.19
C GLU A 174 10.23 15.56 9.54
N ILE A 175 8.88 15.73 9.60
CA ILE A 175 8.15 16.12 10.81
C ILE A 175 8.39 15.10 11.92
N TRP A 176 8.54 13.84 11.55
CA TRP A 176 8.73 12.75 12.50
C TRP A 176 10.14 12.67 13.09
N ASP A 177 11.16 13.28 12.48
CA ASP A 177 12.52 13.32 13.00
C ASP A 177 12.82 14.54 13.87
N LYS A 178 11.96 15.58 13.87
CA LYS A 178 12.13 16.79 14.69
C LYS A 178 11.67 16.65 16.14
N GLY A 179 11.19 15.49 16.52
CA GLY A 179 10.67 15.18 17.86
C GLY A 179 11.58 14.34 18.75
N LYS A 180 12.88 14.23 18.45
CA LYS A 180 13.85 13.60 19.32
C LYS A 180 14.88 14.58 19.83
#